data_9a51626fa507f8ec2eda598cb9091486
#
_entry.id   9a51626fa507f8ec2eda598cb9091486
#
_cell.length_a   1.000
_cell.length_b   1.000
_cell.length_c   1.000
_cell.angle_alpha   90.00
_cell.angle_beta   90.00
_cell.angle_gamma   90.00
#
_symmetry.space_group_name_H-M   'P 1'
#
loop_
_entity.id
_entity.type
_entity.pdbx_description
1 polymer ?
#
loop_
_entity_poly.entity_id
_entity_poly.type
_entity_poly.pdbx_seq_one_letter_code
_entity_poly.pdbx_strand_id
1 'polypeptide(L)'
;MKASLVQLSTQPLVTEREWTEDGIPVLTASCSLPQPVKPQGAAARRVRRYYQLQRRFFFRYCEAWLLPQARAEYHAALAASRPLPCFRAELGYRVTWNQDGLWSLYTHIRETCPGGPPLLGRRGDTWDLAAGYPVPLKAFFPGVRSWKGTLLAFAAGEIARQEAAGVARYHDHWRQALRRHFNPQNYYLTEDGLAFFYPMYAIAPTVEGTPVFTLPFGTPGLRQPAAQTPQ
;
A
#
# COMPACT_ATOMS: atom_id res chain seq x y z
N MET A 1 -14.54 20.68 -28.28
CA MET A 1 -14.40 20.73 -26.82
C MET A 1 -13.45 19.61 -26.42
N LYS A 2 -12.25 19.91 -25.89
CA LYS A 2 -11.37 18.88 -25.33
C LYS A 2 -12.08 18.29 -24.13
N ALA A 3 -12.41 16.98 -24.15
CA ALA A 3 -12.92 16.28 -23.00
C ALA A 3 -11.90 16.50 -21.86
N SER A 4 -12.32 17.15 -20.79
CA SER A 4 -11.49 17.35 -19.59
C SER A 4 -11.13 15.95 -19.09
N LEU A 5 -9.84 15.62 -19.09
CA LEU A 5 -9.33 14.38 -18.53
C LEU A 5 -9.85 14.28 -17.08
N VAL A 6 -10.62 13.23 -16.83
CA VAL A 6 -11.26 13.05 -15.52
C VAL A 6 -10.17 12.79 -14.48
N GLN A 7 -9.95 13.74 -13.61
CA GLN A 7 -9.05 13.65 -12.45
C GLN A 7 -9.88 13.66 -11.17
N LEU A 8 -9.37 13.02 -10.14
CA LEU A 8 -10.00 13.01 -8.83
C LEU A 8 -9.23 13.92 -7.86
N SER A 9 -9.80 15.09 -7.55
CA SER A 9 -9.24 15.95 -6.50
C SER A 9 -9.56 15.37 -5.14
N THR A 10 -8.51 15.12 -4.36
CA THR A 10 -8.62 14.60 -2.99
C THR A 10 -7.85 15.47 -2.01
N GLN A 11 -8.29 15.46 -0.76
CA GLN A 11 -7.59 16.03 0.38
C GLN A 11 -7.38 14.95 1.45
N PRO A 12 -6.36 15.05 2.30
CA PRO A 12 -6.19 14.12 3.41
C PRO A 12 -7.31 14.28 4.43
N LEU A 13 -7.93 13.18 4.83
CA LEU A 13 -8.76 13.09 6.02
C LEU A 13 -7.91 12.51 7.14
N VAL A 14 -7.43 13.36 8.02
CA VAL A 14 -6.61 12.97 9.17
C VAL A 14 -7.52 12.68 10.37
N THR A 15 -7.23 11.59 11.07
CA THR A 15 -7.90 11.21 12.31
C THR A 15 -6.85 10.60 13.24
N GLU A 16 -6.80 11.06 14.46
CA GLU A 16 -5.89 10.57 15.48
C GLU A 16 -6.68 10.01 16.66
N ARG A 17 -6.15 8.99 17.30
CA ARG A 17 -6.68 8.41 18.52
C ARG A 17 -5.54 8.03 19.46
N GLU A 18 -5.82 8.17 20.72
CA GLU A 18 -4.93 7.78 21.81
C GLU A 18 -5.72 6.92 22.82
N TRP A 19 -5.09 5.87 23.28
CA TRP A 19 -5.60 5.02 24.35
C TRP A 19 -4.62 5.05 25.51
N THR A 20 -5.16 5.22 26.70
CA THR A 20 -4.41 5.37 27.93
C THR A 20 -4.66 4.20 28.89
N GLU A 21 -3.69 3.94 29.76
CA GLU A 21 -3.82 3.09 30.94
C GLU A 21 -3.29 3.89 32.13
N ASP A 22 -4.06 4.00 33.20
CA ASP A 22 -3.74 4.84 34.36
C ASP A 22 -3.36 6.29 34.01
N GLY A 23 -4.00 6.84 32.95
CA GLY A 23 -3.73 8.18 32.44
C GLY A 23 -2.48 8.32 31.58
N ILE A 24 -1.75 7.24 31.33
CA ILE A 24 -0.53 7.21 30.51
C ILE A 24 -0.84 6.64 29.11
N PRO A 25 -0.41 7.29 28.03
CA PRO A 25 -0.61 6.76 26.67
C PRO A 25 0.11 5.42 26.47
N VAL A 26 -0.65 4.39 26.10
CA VAL A 26 -0.13 3.05 25.78
C VAL A 26 -0.16 2.74 24.29
N LEU A 27 -1.09 3.37 23.56
CA LEU A 27 -1.20 3.24 22.11
C LEU A 27 -1.63 4.58 21.51
N THR A 28 -0.92 5.04 20.48
CA THR A 28 -1.31 6.15 19.63
C THR A 28 -1.54 5.65 18.21
N ALA A 29 -2.61 6.11 17.53
CA ALA A 29 -2.89 5.76 16.16
C ALA A 29 -3.23 7.00 15.35
N SER A 30 -2.57 7.15 14.20
CA SER A 30 -2.80 8.22 13.23
C SER A 30 -3.23 7.61 11.89
N CYS A 31 -4.29 8.13 11.31
CA CYS A 31 -4.83 7.69 10.04
C CYS A 31 -5.04 8.89 9.12
N SER A 32 -4.31 8.92 8.01
CA SER A 32 -4.46 9.89 6.93
C SER A 32 -4.87 9.15 5.65
N LEU A 33 -6.10 9.34 5.16
CA LEU A 33 -6.62 8.69 3.97
C LEU A 33 -7.25 9.70 3.00
N PRO A 34 -7.27 9.41 1.68
CA PRO A 34 -7.79 10.35 0.70
C PRO A 34 -9.29 10.50 0.81
N GLN A 35 -9.74 11.74 0.81
CA GLN A 35 -11.14 12.11 0.72
C GLN A 35 -11.38 12.97 -0.51
N PRO A 36 -12.27 12.59 -1.44
CA PRO A 36 -12.68 13.45 -2.54
C PRO A 36 -13.21 14.79 -2.05
N VAL A 37 -12.68 15.90 -2.58
CA VAL A 37 -13.05 17.27 -2.18
C VAL A 37 -14.51 17.58 -2.49
N LYS A 38 -14.94 17.18 -3.71
CA LYS A 38 -16.33 17.31 -4.16
C LYS A 38 -16.76 15.95 -4.72
N PRO A 39 -17.41 15.08 -3.92
CA PRO A 39 -17.77 13.74 -4.36
C PRO A 39 -18.97 13.77 -5.32
N GLN A 40 -18.80 14.42 -6.46
CA GLN A 40 -19.75 14.39 -7.57
C GLN A 40 -19.56 13.11 -8.39
N GLY A 41 -20.67 12.50 -8.77
CA GLY A 41 -20.66 11.26 -9.52
C GLY A 41 -20.54 9.99 -8.65
N ALA A 42 -20.82 8.85 -9.27
CA ALA A 42 -20.86 7.55 -8.58
C ALA A 42 -19.45 7.09 -8.15
N ALA A 43 -18.45 7.31 -8.99
CA ALA A 43 -17.07 6.91 -8.73
C ALA A 43 -16.50 7.60 -7.48
N ALA A 44 -16.59 8.92 -7.38
CA ALA A 44 -16.10 9.66 -6.22
C ALA A 44 -16.79 9.26 -4.92
N ARG A 45 -18.12 8.96 -4.97
CA ARG A 45 -18.86 8.45 -3.80
C ARG A 45 -18.38 7.06 -3.39
N ARG A 46 -18.08 6.17 -4.35
CA ARG A 46 -17.54 4.82 -4.05
C ARG A 46 -16.14 4.89 -3.44
N VAL A 47 -15.25 5.70 -4.03
CA VAL A 47 -13.91 5.96 -3.49
C VAL A 47 -14.00 6.49 -2.06
N ARG A 48 -14.86 7.51 -1.81
CA ARG A 48 -15.07 8.05 -0.46
C ARG A 48 -15.51 6.96 0.53
N ARG A 49 -16.53 6.17 0.17
CA ARG A 49 -17.05 5.10 1.03
C ARG A 49 -16.00 4.05 1.32
N TYR A 50 -15.20 3.67 0.31
CA TYR A 50 -14.14 2.70 0.44
C TYR A 50 -13.09 3.14 1.48
N TYR A 51 -12.55 4.36 1.37
CA TYR A 51 -11.55 4.84 2.33
C TYR A 51 -12.14 5.15 3.72
N GLN A 52 -13.40 5.51 3.81
CA GLN A 52 -14.10 5.58 5.11
C GLN A 52 -14.17 4.20 5.80
N LEU A 53 -14.41 3.13 5.04
CA LEU A 53 -14.38 1.76 5.58
C LEU A 53 -12.96 1.35 5.98
N GLN A 54 -11.94 1.66 5.16
CA GLN A 54 -10.53 1.40 5.50
C GLN A 54 -10.15 2.07 6.82
N ARG A 55 -10.54 3.33 7.03
CA ARG A 55 -10.32 4.04 8.29
C ARG A 55 -10.97 3.33 9.48
N ARG A 56 -12.22 2.88 9.33
CA ARG A 56 -12.92 2.13 10.39
C ARG A 56 -12.22 0.82 10.71
N PHE A 57 -11.79 0.08 9.69
CA PHE A 57 -11.07 -1.18 9.89
C PHE A 57 -9.72 -0.96 10.56
N PHE A 58 -8.99 0.10 10.20
CA PHE A 58 -7.73 0.44 10.84
C PHE A 58 -7.89 0.68 12.35
N PHE A 59 -8.82 1.55 12.75
CA PHE A 59 -9.03 1.81 14.18
C PHE A 59 -9.57 0.59 14.93
N ARG A 60 -10.44 -0.19 14.29
CA ARG A 60 -10.89 -1.46 14.87
C ARG A 60 -9.75 -2.47 15.05
N TYR A 61 -8.83 -2.52 14.11
CA TYR A 61 -7.61 -3.31 14.24
C TYR A 61 -6.76 -2.83 15.43
N CYS A 62 -6.54 -1.53 15.56
CA CYS A 62 -5.83 -0.96 16.70
C CYS A 62 -6.49 -1.34 18.03
N GLU A 63 -7.81 -1.25 18.13
CA GLU A 63 -8.57 -1.58 19.34
C GLU A 63 -8.57 -3.09 19.65
N ALA A 64 -8.71 -3.93 18.64
CA ALA A 64 -8.86 -5.37 18.83
C ALA A 64 -7.54 -6.13 19.00
N TRP A 65 -6.47 -5.62 18.38
CA TRP A 65 -5.20 -6.36 18.33
C TRP A 65 -4.02 -5.63 18.97
N LEU A 66 -3.84 -4.34 18.72
CA LEU A 66 -2.69 -3.62 19.24
C LEU A 66 -2.91 -3.17 20.69
N LEU A 67 -4.10 -2.69 21.04
CA LEU A 67 -4.37 -2.20 22.39
C LEU A 67 -4.22 -3.27 23.48
N PRO A 68 -4.71 -4.52 23.32
CA PRO A 68 -4.47 -5.56 24.31
C PRO A 68 -2.99 -5.88 24.51
N GLN A 69 -2.20 -5.88 23.42
CA GLN A 69 -0.75 -6.10 23.50
C GLN A 69 -0.04 -4.93 24.18
N ALA A 70 -0.42 -3.69 23.85
CA ALA A 70 0.13 -2.50 24.45
C ALA A 70 -0.12 -2.45 25.97
N ARG A 71 -1.33 -2.83 26.41
CA ARG A 71 -1.68 -2.94 27.82
C ARG A 71 -0.89 -4.01 28.56
N ALA A 72 -0.78 -5.19 27.94
CA ALA A 72 0.01 -6.28 28.51
C ALA A 72 1.48 -5.88 28.70
N GLU A 73 2.08 -5.23 27.71
CA GLU A 73 3.46 -4.76 27.80
C GLU A 73 3.62 -3.60 28.81
N TYR A 74 2.62 -2.72 28.93
CA TYR A 74 2.59 -1.67 29.96
C TYR A 74 2.66 -2.27 31.35
N HIS A 75 1.80 -3.24 31.68
CA HIS A 75 1.78 -3.89 32.98
C HIS A 75 3.06 -4.69 33.26
N ALA A 76 3.61 -5.36 32.25
CA ALA A 76 4.87 -6.07 32.35
C ALA A 76 6.05 -5.11 32.63
N ALA A 77 6.07 -3.96 31.96
CA ALA A 77 7.08 -2.94 32.16
C ALA A 77 6.97 -2.31 33.59
N LEU A 78 5.74 -2.03 34.03
CA LEU A 78 5.47 -1.50 35.34
C LEU A 78 5.96 -2.46 36.44
N ALA A 79 5.61 -3.75 36.34
CA ALA A 79 6.04 -4.78 37.29
C ALA A 79 7.57 -4.96 37.36
N ALA A 80 8.24 -4.76 36.22
CA ALA A 80 9.69 -4.88 36.08
C ALA A 80 10.45 -3.55 36.33
N SER A 81 9.75 -2.47 36.70
CA SER A 81 10.33 -1.11 36.83
C SER A 81 11.10 -0.65 35.58
N ARG A 82 10.63 -1.02 34.39
CA ARG A 82 11.18 -0.61 33.11
C ARG A 82 10.47 0.66 32.58
N PRO A 83 11.07 1.42 31.66
CA PRO A 83 10.37 2.52 30.98
C PRO A 83 9.05 2.04 30.36
N LEU A 84 8.00 2.82 30.58
CA LEU A 84 6.66 2.48 30.10
C LEU A 84 6.59 2.62 28.58
N PRO A 85 6.16 1.58 27.87
CA PRO A 85 6.10 1.56 26.41
C PRO A 85 4.85 2.27 25.89
N CYS A 86 4.97 2.91 24.72
CA CYS A 86 3.83 3.37 23.95
C CYS A 86 3.92 2.82 22.53
N PHE A 87 2.92 2.05 22.11
CA PHE A 87 2.79 1.54 20.74
C PHE A 87 2.31 2.64 19.82
N ARG A 88 2.73 2.58 18.55
CA ARG A 88 2.29 3.54 17.54
C ARG A 88 1.84 2.81 16.28
N ALA A 89 0.70 3.22 15.72
CA ALA A 89 0.20 2.74 14.44
C ALA A 89 -0.10 3.94 13.52
N GLU A 90 0.45 3.92 12.33
CA GLU A 90 0.27 4.99 11.34
C GLU A 90 -0.24 4.41 10.04
N LEU A 91 -1.37 4.92 9.53
CA LEU A 91 -1.89 4.59 8.22
C LEU A 91 -1.86 5.86 7.37
N GLY A 92 -1.04 5.83 6.33
CA GLY A 92 -0.91 6.92 5.37
C GLY A 92 -1.20 6.48 3.94
N TYR A 93 -1.18 7.45 3.00
CA TYR A 93 -1.33 7.19 1.58
C TYR A 93 -0.45 8.09 0.73
N ARG A 94 -0.21 7.66 -0.52
CA ARG A 94 0.39 8.48 -1.56
C ARG A 94 -0.31 8.24 -2.89
N VAL A 95 -0.87 9.30 -3.48
CA VAL A 95 -1.36 9.27 -4.87
C VAL A 95 -0.17 9.26 -5.80
N THR A 96 -0.14 8.30 -6.72
CA THR A 96 1.00 8.06 -7.63
C THR A 96 0.63 8.22 -9.09
N TRP A 97 -0.68 8.25 -9.41
CA TRP A 97 -1.23 8.50 -10.74
C TRP A 97 -2.61 9.14 -10.63
N ASN A 98 -2.86 10.19 -11.38
CA ASN A 98 -4.18 10.85 -11.41
C ASN A 98 -4.39 11.53 -12.77
N GLN A 99 -4.50 10.71 -13.81
CA GLN A 99 -4.71 11.18 -15.19
C GLN A 99 -5.34 10.09 -16.02
N ASP A 100 -5.80 10.43 -17.22
CA ASP A 100 -6.37 9.49 -18.21
C ASP A 100 -7.56 8.67 -17.68
N GLY A 101 -8.37 9.28 -16.77
CA GLY A 101 -9.50 8.60 -16.16
C GLY A 101 -9.12 7.53 -15.13
N LEU A 102 -7.84 7.35 -14.85
CA LEU A 102 -7.35 6.46 -13.81
C LEU A 102 -6.83 7.25 -12.60
N TRP A 103 -7.10 6.71 -11.43
CA TRP A 103 -6.58 7.23 -10.17
C TRP A 103 -5.93 6.09 -9.40
N SER A 104 -4.63 6.21 -9.15
CA SER A 104 -3.86 5.17 -8.48
C SER A 104 -3.06 5.72 -7.31
N LEU A 105 -2.98 4.91 -6.26
CA LEU A 105 -2.26 5.24 -5.04
C LEU A 105 -1.82 3.96 -4.34
N TYR A 106 -0.96 4.13 -3.36
CA TYR A 106 -0.79 3.12 -2.33
C TYR A 106 -1.11 3.70 -0.95
N THR A 107 -1.65 2.86 -0.07
CA THR A 107 -1.69 3.10 1.36
C THR A 107 -0.53 2.34 2.01
N HIS A 108 0.01 2.87 3.11
CA HIS A 108 1.05 2.23 3.88
C HIS A 108 0.68 2.28 5.36
N ILE A 109 0.94 1.20 6.04
CA ILE A 109 0.83 1.10 7.49
C ILE A 109 2.23 0.95 8.07
N ARG A 110 2.46 1.62 9.19
CA ARG A 110 3.67 1.48 10.01
C ARG A 110 3.23 1.23 11.45
N GLU A 111 3.66 0.13 12.01
CA GLU A 111 3.45 -0.20 13.41
C GLU A 111 4.79 -0.24 14.11
N THR A 112 4.88 0.45 15.24
CA THR A 112 6.09 0.50 16.05
C THR A 112 5.73 -0.01 17.43
N CYS A 113 6.27 -1.18 17.78
CA CYS A 113 6.18 -1.76 19.11
C CYS A 113 7.54 -1.54 19.81
N PRO A 114 7.54 -1.17 21.07
CA PRO A 114 8.78 -0.97 21.82
C PRO A 114 9.66 -2.23 21.82
N GLY A 115 10.95 -2.03 21.55
CA GLY A 115 11.94 -3.11 21.54
C GLY A 115 12.00 -3.95 20.26
N GLY A 116 11.16 -3.67 19.26
CA GLY A 116 11.16 -4.36 17.97
C GLY A 116 11.35 -3.43 16.76
N PRO A 117 11.71 -3.99 15.59
CA PRO A 117 11.71 -3.24 14.34
C PRO A 117 10.27 -2.87 13.94
N PRO A 118 10.06 -1.76 13.23
CA PRO A 118 8.74 -1.40 12.76
C PRO A 118 8.21 -2.44 11.77
N LEU A 119 6.92 -2.78 11.90
CA LEU A 119 6.20 -3.55 10.89
C LEU A 119 5.67 -2.60 9.82
N LEU A 120 5.92 -2.96 8.56
CA LEU A 120 5.49 -2.17 7.41
C LEU A 120 4.52 -2.97 6.55
N GLY A 121 3.39 -2.36 6.24
CA GLY A 121 2.42 -2.90 5.29
C GLY A 121 2.19 -1.93 4.13
N ARG A 122 1.82 -2.46 2.97
CA ARG A 122 1.45 -1.67 1.80
C ARG A 122 0.26 -2.30 1.09
N ARG A 123 -0.60 -1.45 0.54
CA ARG A 123 -1.71 -1.84 -0.32
C ARG A 123 -1.78 -0.87 -1.50
N GLY A 124 -1.91 -1.40 -2.71
CA GLY A 124 -2.13 -0.62 -3.91
C GLY A 124 -3.60 -0.61 -4.30
N ASP A 125 -4.09 0.52 -4.78
CA ASP A 125 -5.42 0.67 -5.32
C ASP A 125 -5.33 1.49 -6.63
N THR A 126 -5.90 0.97 -7.72
CA THR A 126 -6.03 1.69 -8.99
C THR A 126 -7.50 1.70 -9.39
N TRP A 127 -8.08 2.88 -9.58
CA TRP A 127 -9.48 3.08 -9.87
C TRP A 127 -9.70 3.59 -11.29
N ASP A 128 -10.67 3.02 -11.98
CA ASP A 128 -11.28 3.62 -13.17
C ASP A 128 -12.32 4.66 -12.70
N LEU A 129 -12.08 5.92 -12.99
CA LEU A 129 -12.95 7.02 -12.55
C LEU A 129 -14.26 7.10 -13.34
N ALA A 130 -14.32 6.53 -14.54
CA ALA A 130 -15.55 6.46 -15.31
C ALA A 130 -16.45 5.32 -14.81
N ALA A 131 -15.90 4.12 -14.63
CA ALA A 131 -16.63 2.97 -14.12
C ALA A 131 -16.87 3.05 -12.61
N GLY A 132 -15.96 3.68 -11.85
CA GLY A 132 -16.00 3.80 -10.40
C GLY A 132 -15.67 2.48 -9.68
N TYR A 133 -14.82 1.64 -10.27
CA TYR A 133 -14.39 0.38 -9.72
C TYR A 133 -12.86 0.23 -9.79
N PRO A 134 -12.27 -0.58 -8.91
CA PRO A 134 -10.85 -0.93 -9.01
C PRO A 134 -10.56 -1.64 -10.34
N VAL A 135 -9.44 -1.29 -10.96
CA VAL A 135 -8.93 -1.94 -12.16
C VAL A 135 -8.11 -3.15 -11.75
N PRO A 136 -8.34 -4.35 -12.29
CA PRO A 136 -7.50 -5.50 -12.01
C PRO A 136 -6.16 -5.41 -12.76
N LEU A 137 -5.06 -5.85 -12.14
CA LEU A 137 -3.72 -5.84 -12.74
C LEU A 137 -3.68 -6.43 -14.16
N LYS A 138 -4.42 -7.52 -14.39
CA LYS A 138 -4.52 -8.17 -15.70
C LYS A 138 -4.99 -7.24 -16.82
N ALA A 139 -5.80 -6.21 -16.52
CA ALA A 139 -6.32 -5.28 -17.51
C ALA A 139 -5.22 -4.46 -18.22
N PHE A 140 -4.03 -4.37 -17.60
CA PHE A 140 -2.86 -3.73 -18.21
C PHE A 140 -2.07 -4.65 -19.15
N PHE A 141 -2.49 -5.90 -19.33
CA PHE A 141 -1.84 -6.89 -20.20
C PHE A 141 -2.84 -7.50 -21.21
N PRO A 142 -3.44 -6.69 -22.07
CA PRO A 142 -4.43 -7.19 -23.03
C PRO A 142 -3.79 -8.20 -24.01
N GLY A 143 -4.44 -9.37 -24.16
CA GLY A 143 -3.95 -10.43 -25.06
C GLY A 143 -2.74 -11.23 -24.57
N VAL A 144 -2.09 -10.83 -23.48
CA VAL A 144 -0.92 -11.52 -22.94
C VAL A 144 -1.33 -12.62 -21.96
N ARG A 145 -1.30 -13.87 -22.40
CA ARG A 145 -1.65 -15.02 -21.55
C ARG A 145 -0.68 -15.20 -20.38
N SER A 146 0.60 -14.96 -20.59
CA SER A 146 1.69 -15.16 -19.61
C SER A 146 2.04 -13.90 -18.80
N TRP A 147 1.12 -12.94 -18.66
CA TRP A 147 1.39 -11.66 -18.00
C TRP A 147 2.02 -11.79 -16.59
N LYS A 148 1.63 -12.81 -15.82
CA LYS A 148 2.26 -13.10 -14.52
C LYS A 148 3.73 -13.49 -14.69
N GLY A 149 4.02 -14.30 -15.71
CA GLY A 149 5.39 -14.71 -16.04
C GLY A 149 6.27 -13.51 -16.38
N THR A 150 5.74 -12.53 -17.13
CA THR A 150 6.45 -11.29 -17.43
C THR A 150 6.84 -10.53 -16.18
N LEU A 151 5.91 -10.35 -15.23
CA LEU A 151 6.19 -9.65 -13.96
C LEU A 151 7.19 -10.43 -13.09
N LEU A 152 7.05 -11.74 -13.00
CA LEU A 152 7.96 -12.59 -12.22
C LEU A 152 9.37 -12.61 -12.82
N ALA A 153 9.50 -12.67 -14.15
CA ALA A 153 10.79 -12.61 -14.84
C ALA A 153 11.46 -11.25 -14.64
N PHE A 154 10.70 -10.17 -14.75
CA PHE A 154 11.19 -8.82 -14.49
C PHE A 154 11.70 -8.67 -13.04
N ALA A 155 10.90 -9.07 -12.05
CA ALA A 155 11.32 -9.01 -10.64
C ALA A 155 12.56 -9.85 -10.38
N ALA A 156 12.67 -11.04 -10.99
CA ALA A 156 13.84 -11.90 -10.86
C ALA A 156 15.11 -11.24 -11.43
N GLY A 157 15.00 -10.56 -12.58
CA GLY A 157 16.10 -9.80 -13.18
C GLY A 157 16.54 -8.63 -12.30
N GLU A 158 15.57 -7.87 -11.76
CA GLU A 158 15.86 -6.75 -10.86
C GLU A 158 16.51 -7.20 -9.55
N ILE A 159 16.04 -8.28 -8.95
CA ILE A 159 16.66 -8.86 -7.76
C ILE A 159 18.11 -9.24 -8.04
N ALA A 160 18.38 -10.00 -9.12
CA ALA A 160 19.73 -10.39 -9.47
C ALA A 160 20.65 -9.18 -9.70
N ARG A 161 20.14 -8.12 -10.31
CA ARG A 161 20.88 -6.86 -10.52
C ARG A 161 21.19 -6.17 -9.19
N GLN A 162 20.20 -6.09 -8.28
CA GLN A 162 20.36 -5.44 -6.98
C GLN A 162 21.30 -6.21 -6.06
N GLU A 163 21.25 -7.55 -6.06
CA GLU A 163 22.19 -8.39 -5.32
C GLU A 163 23.62 -8.22 -5.86
N ALA A 164 23.79 -8.25 -7.18
CA ALA A 164 25.11 -8.05 -7.80
C ALA A 164 25.71 -6.66 -7.51
N ALA A 165 24.86 -5.64 -7.38
CA ALA A 165 25.26 -4.29 -7.01
C ALA A 165 25.42 -4.09 -5.48
N GLY A 166 25.05 -5.06 -4.65
CA GLY A 166 25.11 -4.98 -3.20
C GLY A 166 24.16 -3.94 -2.57
N VAL A 167 23.12 -3.53 -3.31
CA VAL A 167 22.16 -2.47 -2.87
C VAL A 167 20.95 -3.01 -2.10
N ALA A 168 20.68 -4.31 -2.20
CA ALA A 168 19.62 -4.98 -1.45
C ALA A 168 19.97 -6.45 -1.19
N ARG A 169 19.35 -7.02 -0.15
CA ARG A 169 19.48 -8.43 0.21
C ARG A 169 18.15 -9.13 0.10
N TYR A 170 18.19 -10.37 -0.38
CA TYR A 170 17.02 -11.22 -0.53
C TYR A 170 17.26 -12.56 0.19
N HIS A 171 16.16 -13.29 0.48
CA HIS A 171 16.29 -14.63 1.06
C HIS A 171 16.89 -15.62 0.08
N ASP A 172 17.62 -16.62 0.53
CA ASP A 172 18.25 -17.65 -0.35
C ASP A 172 17.24 -18.30 -1.31
N HIS A 173 15.99 -18.42 -0.89
CA HIS A 173 14.91 -19.03 -1.68
C HIS A 173 13.97 -18.02 -2.34
N TRP A 174 14.43 -16.79 -2.58
CA TRP A 174 13.58 -15.72 -3.13
C TRP A 174 12.89 -16.09 -4.45
N ARG A 175 13.52 -16.92 -5.30
CA ARG A 175 12.92 -17.36 -6.58
C ARG A 175 11.61 -18.14 -6.39
N GLN A 176 11.57 -19.02 -5.39
CA GLN A 176 10.36 -19.75 -5.02
C GLN A 176 9.36 -18.82 -4.33
N ALA A 177 9.85 -17.96 -3.44
CA ALA A 177 9.05 -16.98 -2.70
C ALA A 177 8.36 -15.96 -3.62
N LEU A 178 9.02 -15.50 -4.71
CA LEU A 178 8.40 -14.64 -5.73
C LEU A 178 7.12 -15.24 -6.29
N ARG A 179 7.12 -16.52 -6.63
CA ARG A 179 5.92 -17.20 -7.17
C ARG A 179 4.86 -17.42 -6.10
N ARG A 180 5.29 -17.84 -4.91
CA ARG A 180 4.41 -18.18 -3.77
C ARG A 180 3.65 -16.95 -3.25
N HIS A 181 4.34 -15.82 -3.13
CA HIS A 181 3.80 -14.60 -2.53
C HIS A 181 3.31 -13.56 -3.56
N PHE A 182 3.31 -13.91 -4.85
CA PHE A 182 2.76 -13.04 -5.87
C PHE A 182 1.26 -12.83 -5.66
N ASN A 183 0.87 -11.56 -5.44
CA ASN A 183 -0.53 -11.18 -5.31
C ASN A 183 -0.87 -10.14 -6.39
N PRO A 184 -1.81 -10.41 -7.30
CA PRO A 184 -2.20 -9.46 -8.35
C PRO A 184 -2.93 -8.21 -7.84
N GLN A 185 -3.23 -8.12 -6.55
CA GLN A 185 -3.75 -6.91 -5.92
C GLN A 185 -2.65 -5.98 -5.41
N ASN A 186 -1.41 -6.46 -5.32
CA ASN A 186 -0.28 -5.69 -4.81
C ASN A 186 0.38 -4.88 -5.93
N TYR A 187 -0.34 -3.90 -6.49
CA TYR A 187 0.20 -3.02 -7.51
C TYR A 187 -0.43 -1.62 -7.45
N TYR A 188 0.22 -0.66 -8.06
CA TYR A 188 -0.26 0.69 -8.35
C TYR A 188 0.47 1.25 -9.57
N LEU A 189 -0.06 2.32 -10.17
CA LEU A 189 0.59 3.02 -11.28
C LEU A 189 1.49 4.14 -10.76
N THR A 190 2.58 4.38 -11.47
CA THR A 190 3.46 5.53 -11.29
C THR A 190 3.71 6.20 -12.64
N GLU A 191 4.35 7.36 -12.66
CA GLU A 191 4.75 8.02 -13.90
C GLU A 191 5.73 7.18 -14.71
N ASP A 192 6.58 6.39 -14.05
CA ASP A 192 7.60 5.55 -14.67
C ASP A 192 7.06 4.21 -15.18
N GLY A 193 5.91 3.74 -14.66
CA GLY A 193 5.40 2.42 -15.01
C GLY A 193 4.40 1.84 -14.02
N LEU A 194 4.24 0.53 -14.13
CA LEU A 194 3.42 -0.29 -13.26
C LEU A 194 4.27 -0.82 -12.10
N ALA A 195 4.08 -0.26 -10.91
CA ALA A 195 4.72 -0.72 -9.70
C ALA A 195 3.95 -1.89 -9.09
N PHE A 196 4.64 -2.99 -8.75
CA PHE A 196 4.09 -4.09 -7.99
C PHE A 196 5.04 -4.45 -6.85
N PHE A 197 4.50 -5.00 -5.78
CA PHE A 197 5.27 -5.14 -4.55
C PHE A 197 4.96 -6.46 -3.83
N TYR A 198 5.90 -6.83 -2.97
CA TYR A 198 5.77 -7.97 -2.08
C TYR A 198 5.63 -7.49 -0.64
N PRO A 199 4.84 -8.18 0.20
CA PRO A 199 4.79 -7.86 1.61
C PRO A 199 6.18 -7.92 2.25
N MET A 200 6.38 -7.12 3.28
CA MET A 200 7.56 -7.20 4.12
C MET A 200 7.78 -8.65 4.57
N TYR A 201 9.00 -9.12 4.58
CA TYR A 201 9.37 -10.51 4.91
C TYR A 201 9.09 -11.56 3.82
N ALA A 202 8.33 -11.24 2.79
CA ALA A 202 7.91 -12.26 1.83
C ALA A 202 9.08 -12.80 0.98
N ILE A 203 9.99 -11.93 0.57
CA ILE A 203 11.11 -12.27 -0.33
C ILE A 203 12.46 -11.71 0.15
N ALA A 204 12.46 -10.83 1.13
CA ALA A 204 13.64 -10.13 1.63
C ALA A 204 13.58 -9.97 3.16
N PRO A 205 14.71 -9.78 3.85
CA PRO A 205 14.75 -9.49 5.29
C PRO A 205 13.98 -8.21 5.63
N THR A 206 13.59 -8.07 6.90
CA THR A 206 12.82 -6.92 7.43
C THR A 206 13.47 -5.57 7.12
N VAL A 207 14.79 -5.51 7.16
CA VAL A 207 15.56 -4.29 6.92
C VAL A 207 15.33 -3.71 5.51
N GLU A 208 14.98 -4.56 4.55
CA GLU A 208 14.65 -4.14 3.17
C GLU A 208 13.22 -3.61 3.03
N GLY A 209 12.41 -3.72 4.08
CA GLY A 209 11.04 -3.23 4.10
C GLY A 209 10.10 -3.96 3.14
N THR A 210 9.38 -3.21 2.32
CA THR A 210 8.45 -3.73 1.30
C THR A 210 9.11 -3.65 -0.08
N PRO A 211 9.60 -4.77 -0.66
CA PRO A 211 10.22 -4.75 -1.98
C PRO A 211 9.24 -4.32 -3.07
N VAL A 212 9.64 -3.34 -3.89
CA VAL A 212 8.83 -2.77 -4.97
C VAL A 212 9.60 -2.88 -6.28
N PHE A 213 8.92 -3.33 -7.33
CA PHE A 213 9.45 -3.43 -8.68
C PHE A 213 8.58 -2.59 -9.62
N THR A 214 9.17 -1.71 -10.40
CA THR A 214 8.45 -0.87 -11.37
C THR A 214 8.75 -1.34 -12.78
N LEU A 215 7.76 -2.00 -13.40
CA LEU A 215 7.82 -2.41 -14.80
C LEU A 215 7.58 -1.16 -15.67
N PRO A 216 8.56 -0.71 -16.46
CA PRO A 216 8.45 0.54 -17.22
C PRO A 216 7.33 0.47 -18.27
N PHE A 217 6.64 1.58 -18.49
CA PHE A 217 5.78 1.73 -19.65
C PHE A 217 6.62 1.58 -20.94
N GLY A 218 6.03 0.94 -21.97
CA GLY A 218 6.80 0.55 -23.15
C GLY A 218 7.33 -0.87 -23.12
N THR A 219 7.29 -1.55 -21.97
CA THR A 219 7.56 -3.00 -21.91
C THR A 219 6.58 -3.75 -22.82
N PRO A 220 7.05 -4.66 -23.69
CA PRO A 220 6.18 -5.41 -24.58
C PRO A 220 5.05 -6.11 -23.83
N GLY A 221 3.81 -5.89 -24.27
CA GLY A 221 2.61 -6.44 -23.69
C GLY A 221 2.03 -5.66 -22.49
N LEU A 222 2.75 -4.68 -21.94
CA LEU A 222 2.20 -3.76 -20.95
C LEU A 222 1.49 -2.61 -21.67
N ARG A 223 0.18 -2.47 -21.44
CA ARG A 223 -0.59 -1.34 -21.92
C ARG A 223 -0.30 -0.11 -21.05
N GLN A 224 0.22 0.95 -21.64
CA GLN A 224 0.25 2.25 -21.03
C GLN A 224 -1.18 2.80 -20.92
N PRO A 225 -1.58 3.38 -19.77
CA PRO A 225 -2.80 4.15 -19.70
C PRO A 225 -2.76 5.25 -20.79
N ALA A 226 -3.66 5.18 -21.76
CA ALA A 226 -3.77 6.21 -22.78
C ALA A 226 -4.91 7.15 -22.41
N ALA A 227 -4.76 8.43 -22.71
CA ALA A 227 -5.88 9.34 -22.76
C ALA A 227 -6.96 8.72 -23.65
N GLN A 228 -8.15 8.47 -23.10
CA GLN A 228 -9.26 7.98 -23.90
C GLN A 228 -9.53 9.03 -24.99
N THR A 229 -9.16 8.72 -26.22
CA THR A 229 -9.67 9.47 -27.38
C THR A 229 -11.17 9.17 -27.43
N PRO A 230 -12.05 10.18 -27.28
CA PRO A 230 -13.48 9.94 -27.42
C PRO A 230 -13.77 9.44 -28.82
N GLN A 231 -14.45 8.30 -28.93
CA GLN A 231 -15.10 7.85 -30.15
C GLN A 231 -16.33 8.72 -30.41
#